data_400cb734eb9cfd3d2864ac1957245d97
#
_entry.id   400cb734eb9cfd3d2864ac1957245d97
#
_cell.length_a   1.000
_cell.length_b   1.000
_cell.length_c   1.000
_cell.angle_alpha   90.00
_cell.angle_beta   90.00
_cell.angle_gamma   90.00
#
_symmetry.space_group_name_H-M   'P 1'
#
loop_
_entity.id
_entity.type
_entity.pdbx_description
1 polymer ?
#
loop_
_entity_poly.entity_id
_entity_poly.type
_entity_poly.pdbx_seq_one_letter_code
_entity_poly.pdbx_strand_id
1 'polypeptide(L)'
;MNRRNFTQLAGMSGLGLLTTPASFKANTAHAPYRFNLNYAPHLGMFRHHAGNDPIDQLNFMADQGFIAFEDNDMRNRPVELQEKMAATMAKRGLQMGVFVAHEIYWQKPNLASGDQTLREEFLDYIK
;
A
#
# COMPACT_ATOMS: atom_id res chain seq x y z
N MET A 1 2.44 4.67 -49.64
CA MET A 1 1.38 3.67 -49.43
C MET A 1 0.65 3.97 -48.14
N ASN A 2 -0.63 4.33 -48.26
CA ASN A 2 -1.41 4.87 -47.15
C ASN A 2 -2.04 3.72 -46.31
N ARG A 3 -1.91 3.76 -45.02
CA ARG A 3 -2.40 2.73 -44.05
C ARG A 3 -3.92 2.45 -44.11
N ARG A 4 -4.68 3.19 -44.91
CA ARG A 4 -6.14 3.06 -45.03
C ARG A 4 -6.62 2.01 -46.04
N ASN A 5 -5.75 1.40 -46.82
CA ASN A 5 -6.16 0.46 -47.88
C ASN A 5 -5.96 -1.02 -47.56
N PHE A 6 -5.61 -1.35 -46.32
CA PHE A 6 -5.38 -2.76 -45.92
C PHE A 6 -6.64 -3.46 -45.39
N THR A 7 -7.73 -2.74 -45.14
CA THR A 7 -8.93 -3.30 -44.46
C THR A 7 -10.08 -3.65 -45.41
N GLN A 8 -9.90 -3.61 -46.75
CA GLN A 8 -11.02 -3.85 -47.68
C GLN A 8 -10.92 -5.13 -48.52
N LEU A 9 -10.00 -6.05 -48.23
CA LEU A 9 -9.89 -7.30 -48.99
C LEU A 9 -9.90 -8.55 -48.12
N ALA A 10 -10.93 -8.74 -47.32
CA ALA A 10 -11.25 -10.03 -46.73
C ALA A 10 -12.75 -10.13 -46.47
N GLY A 11 -13.49 -10.13 -47.56
CA GLY A 11 -14.88 -10.50 -47.56
C GLY A 11 -15.09 -11.80 -48.33
N MET A 12 -15.84 -12.73 -47.72
CA MET A 12 -16.49 -13.92 -48.30
C MET A 12 -15.63 -15.19 -48.43
N SER A 13 -15.81 -16.09 -47.46
CA SER A 13 -16.35 -17.44 -47.72
C SER A 13 -16.29 -18.32 -46.45
N GLY A 14 -17.42 -18.84 -46.02
CA GLY A 14 -17.54 -20.23 -45.59
C GLY A 14 -17.73 -20.52 -44.11
N LEU A 15 -18.95 -20.88 -43.81
CA LEU A 15 -19.42 -21.87 -42.84
C LEU A 15 -18.78 -21.93 -41.44
N GLY A 16 -19.60 -21.55 -40.49
CA GLY A 16 -19.91 -22.11 -39.21
C GLY A 16 -18.90 -23.01 -38.46
N LEU A 17 -18.22 -22.40 -37.55
CA LEU A 17 -17.86 -23.03 -36.28
C LEU A 17 -17.97 -21.93 -35.23
N LEU A 18 -18.97 -22.06 -34.37
CA LEU A 18 -19.12 -21.24 -33.17
C LEU A 18 -17.93 -21.54 -32.24
N THR A 19 -16.80 -20.93 -32.51
CA THR A 19 -15.73 -20.85 -31.52
C THR A 19 -16.08 -19.72 -30.58
N THR A 20 -16.61 -20.06 -29.42
CA THR A 20 -16.66 -19.15 -28.29
C THR A 20 -15.28 -18.52 -28.12
N PRO A 21 -15.18 -17.19 -28.05
CA PRO A 21 -13.90 -16.58 -27.72
C PRO A 21 -13.53 -17.07 -26.32
N ALA A 22 -12.52 -17.94 -26.24
CA ALA A 22 -11.88 -18.25 -24.99
C ALA A 22 -11.39 -16.89 -24.45
N SER A 23 -12.08 -16.38 -23.43
CA SER A 23 -11.58 -15.27 -22.66
C SER A 23 -10.24 -15.71 -22.07
N PHE A 24 -9.16 -15.38 -22.75
CA PHE A 24 -7.84 -15.40 -22.12
C PHE A 24 -7.91 -14.38 -20.99
N LYS A 25 -8.32 -14.84 -19.80
CA LYS A 25 -7.90 -14.18 -18.59
C LYS A 25 -6.38 -14.25 -18.63
N ALA A 26 -5.77 -13.14 -19.00
CA ALA A 26 -4.35 -12.94 -18.77
C ALA A 26 -4.20 -13.03 -17.23
N ASN A 27 -3.92 -14.24 -16.77
CA ASN A 27 -3.48 -14.48 -15.40
C ASN A 27 -2.04 -13.98 -15.38
N THR A 28 -1.89 -12.65 -15.31
CA THR A 28 -0.61 -12.04 -14.93
C THR A 28 -0.45 -12.34 -13.44
N ALA A 29 -0.21 -13.61 -13.12
CA ALA A 29 0.48 -13.96 -11.90
C ALA A 29 1.87 -13.33 -12.05
N HIS A 30 1.99 -12.05 -11.71
CA HIS A 30 3.28 -11.51 -11.39
C HIS A 30 3.84 -12.42 -10.31
N ALA A 31 4.92 -13.13 -10.63
CA ALA A 31 5.71 -13.78 -9.61
C ALA A 31 5.95 -12.70 -8.54
N PRO A 32 5.65 -12.96 -7.26
CA PRO A 32 5.71 -11.92 -6.25
C PRO A 32 7.14 -11.36 -6.25
N TYR A 33 7.29 -10.18 -6.85
CA TYR A 33 8.55 -9.47 -6.77
C TYR A 33 8.79 -9.16 -5.31
N ARG A 34 9.98 -9.43 -4.81
CA ARG A 34 10.35 -9.16 -3.43
C ARG A 34 11.64 -8.35 -3.42
N PHE A 35 11.61 -7.23 -2.71
CA PHE A 35 12.81 -6.44 -2.50
C PHE A 35 13.81 -7.18 -1.61
N ASN A 36 15.11 -7.01 -1.88
CA ASN A 36 16.18 -7.59 -1.06
C ASN A 36 16.35 -6.91 0.30
N LEU A 37 15.88 -5.67 0.42
CA LEU A 37 15.90 -4.87 1.64
C LEU A 37 14.47 -4.65 2.14
N ASN A 38 14.34 -4.45 3.45
CA ASN A 38 13.05 -4.18 4.09
C ASN A 38 12.70 -2.70 3.93
N TYR A 39 12.37 -2.28 2.70
CA TYR A 39 11.84 -0.95 2.48
C TYR A 39 10.47 -0.83 3.14
N ALA A 40 10.28 0.25 3.90
CA ALA A 40 9.03 0.56 4.59
C ALA A 40 8.46 1.88 4.05
N PRO A 41 7.69 1.86 2.94
CA PRO A 41 7.04 3.07 2.46
C PRO A 41 6.03 3.59 3.48
N HIS A 42 5.92 4.92 3.54
CA HIS A 42 4.95 5.57 4.41
C HIS A 42 3.53 5.41 3.87
N LEU A 43 2.58 5.17 4.77
CA LEU A 43 1.16 5.12 4.42
C LEU A 43 0.73 6.47 3.79
N GLY A 44 0.01 6.42 2.67
CA GLY A 44 -0.36 7.57 1.88
C GLY A 44 0.50 7.81 0.64
N MET A 45 1.69 7.22 0.54
CA MET A 45 2.54 7.37 -0.65
C MET A 45 1.88 6.80 -1.91
N PHE A 46 1.07 5.76 -1.77
CA PHE A 46 0.42 5.08 -2.89
C PHE A 46 -1.05 5.44 -3.08
N ARG A 47 -1.52 6.54 -2.50
CA ARG A 47 -2.93 6.96 -2.60
C ARG A 47 -3.45 7.12 -4.04
N HIS A 48 -2.57 7.47 -4.98
CA HIS A 48 -2.94 7.61 -6.40
C HIS A 48 -3.07 6.27 -7.14
N HIS A 49 -2.59 5.18 -6.54
CA HIS A 49 -2.66 3.83 -7.09
C HIS A 49 -3.67 2.95 -6.36
N ALA A 50 -3.76 3.08 -5.04
CA ALA A 50 -4.55 2.22 -4.16
C ALA A 50 -5.70 2.96 -3.44
N GLY A 51 -5.89 4.25 -3.71
CA GLY A 51 -6.90 5.04 -3.00
C GLY A 51 -6.45 5.48 -1.59
N ASN A 52 -7.40 6.02 -0.82
CA ASN A 52 -7.11 6.58 0.50
C ASN A 52 -7.30 5.57 1.64
N ASP A 53 -7.93 4.42 1.38
CA ASP A 53 -8.13 3.40 2.42
C ASP A 53 -6.78 2.78 2.82
N PRO A 54 -6.41 2.81 4.11
CA PRO A 54 -5.17 2.20 4.60
C PRO A 54 -5.05 0.72 4.27
N ILE A 55 -6.15 -0.03 4.30
CA ILE A 55 -6.15 -1.47 4.03
C ILE A 55 -5.84 -1.74 2.56
N ASP A 56 -6.41 -0.95 1.64
CA ASP A 56 -6.12 -1.07 0.22
C ASP A 56 -4.66 -0.72 -0.08
N GLN A 57 -4.10 0.31 0.58
CA GLN A 57 -2.71 0.67 0.44
C GLN A 57 -1.76 -0.41 0.97
N LEU A 58 -2.06 -1.03 2.13
CA LEU A 58 -1.28 -2.17 2.64
C LEU A 58 -1.29 -3.35 1.68
N ASN A 59 -2.46 -3.69 1.13
CA ASN A 59 -2.56 -4.74 0.13
C ASN A 59 -1.74 -4.41 -1.12
N PHE A 60 -1.86 -3.19 -1.62
CA PHE A 60 -1.08 -2.73 -2.77
C PHE A 60 0.44 -2.82 -2.51
N MET A 61 0.92 -2.33 -1.36
CA MET A 61 2.34 -2.44 -0.99
C MET A 61 2.82 -3.89 -1.01
N ALA A 62 2.05 -4.80 -0.42
CA ALA A 62 2.37 -6.22 -0.42
C ALA A 62 2.39 -6.81 -1.85
N ASP A 63 1.45 -6.41 -2.71
CA ASP A 63 1.40 -6.84 -4.11
C ASP A 63 2.60 -6.32 -4.93
N GLN A 64 3.13 -5.15 -4.56
CA GLN A 64 4.37 -4.60 -5.15
C GLN A 64 5.65 -5.22 -4.58
N GLY A 65 5.56 -6.14 -3.62
CA GLY A 65 6.71 -6.85 -3.06
C GLY A 65 7.35 -6.19 -1.84
N PHE A 66 6.73 -5.15 -1.28
CA PHE A 66 7.14 -4.61 0.01
C PHE A 66 6.78 -5.60 1.13
N ILE A 67 7.65 -5.68 2.12
CA ILE A 67 7.49 -6.54 3.30
C ILE A 67 7.39 -5.75 4.60
N ALA A 68 7.42 -4.42 4.49
CA ALA A 68 7.27 -3.51 5.61
C ALA A 68 6.57 -2.22 5.15
N PHE A 69 6.03 -1.48 6.09
CA PHE A 69 5.50 -0.12 5.89
C PHE A 69 5.69 0.70 7.16
N GLU A 70 5.53 2.01 7.08
CA GLU A 70 5.50 2.89 8.24
C GLU A 70 4.24 3.77 8.23
N ASP A 71 3.81 4.19 9.41
CA ASP A 71 2.68 5.08 9.60
C ASP A 71 2.87 5.94 10.85
N ASN A 72 3.26 7.18 10.66
CA ASN A 72 3.49 8.11 11.75
C ASN A 72 2.22 8.42 12.56
N ASP A 73 1.05 8.25 11.94
CA ASP A 73 -0.25 8.52 12.58
C ASP A 73 -0.87 7.28 13.24
N MET A 74 -0.21 6.14 13.24
CA MET A 74 -0.79 4.87 13.71
C MET A 74 -1.45 5.00 15.09
N ARG A 75 -0.80 5.69 16.02
CA ARG A 75 -1.31 5.88 17.38
C ARG A 75 -2.64 6.63 17.41
N ASN A 76 -2.84 7.59 16.51
CA ASN A 76 -4.01 8.46 16.48
C ASN A 76 -5.18 7.87 15.67
N ARG A 77 -4.99 6.70 15.04
CA ARG A 77 -6.05 6.02 14.30
C ARG A 77 -7.06 5.39 15.23
N PRO A 78 -8.34 5.29 14.83
CA PRO A 78 -9.34 4.53 15.58
C PRO A 78 -8.86 3.09 15.84
N VAL A 79 -9.15 2.55 17.01
CA VAL A 79 -8.71 1.20 17.44
C VAL A 79 -9.15 0.13 16.43
N GLU A 80 -10.39 0.22 15.96
CA GLU A 80 -10.93 -0.72 14.97
C GLU A 80 -10.14 -0.71 13.65
N LEU A 81 -9.60 0.45 13.26
CA LEU A 81 -8.74 0.54 12.09
C LEU A 81 -7.36 -0.04 12.37
N GLN A 82 -6.79 0.23 13.55
CA GLN A 82 -5.51 -0.37 13.96
C GLN A 82 -5.59 -1.91 13.95
N GLU A 83 -6.68 -2.49 14.48
CA GLU A 83 -6.92 -3.93 14.46
C GLU A 83 -7.04 -4.50 13.05
N LYS A 84 -7.78 -3.82 12.16
CA LYS A 84 -7.88 -4.21 10.75
C LYS A 84 -6.54 -4.15 10.03
N MET A 85 -5.75 -3.12 10.30
CA MET A 85 -4.40 -2.99 9.76
C MET A 85 -3.51 -4.12 10.28
N ALA A 86 -3.53 -4.42 11.58
CA ALA A 86 -2.77 -5.52 12.18
C ALA A 86 -3.14 -6.88 11.55
N ALA A 87 -4.44 -7.15 11.38
CA ALA A 87 -4.91 -8.37 10.72
C ALA A 87 -4.45 -8.46 9.26
N THR A 88 -4.49 -7.34 8.53
CA THR A 88 -4.02 -7.28 7.15
C THR A 88 -2.51 -7.51 7.07
N MET A 89 -1.73 -6.90 7.97
CA MET A 89 -0.29 -7.12 8.08
C MET A 89 0.04 -8.59 8.30
N ALA A 90 -0.60 -9.21 9.28
CA ALA A 90 -0.40 -10.63 9.58
C ALA A 90 -0.73 -11.52 8.36
N LYS A 91 -1.85 -11.24 7.68
CA LYS A 91 -2.27 -11.98 6.48
C LYS A 91 -1.30 -11.81 5.30
N ARG A 92 -0.73 -10.62 5.14
CA ARG A 92 0.14 -10.26 4.00
C ARG A 92 1.62 -10.42 4.29
N GLY A 93 2.00 -10.75 5.53
CA GLY A 93 3.40 -10.86 5.95
C GLY A 93 4.13 -9.52 5.98
N LEU A 94 3.41 -8.42 6.23
CA LEU A 94 3.97 -7.08 6.38
C LEU A 94 4.43 -6.84 7.81
N GLN A 95 5.57 -6.17 7.96
CA GLN A 95 6.08 -5.70 9.23
C GLN A 95 5.82 -4.20 9.38
N MET A 96 5.50 -3.77 10.59
CA MET A 96 5.46 -2.35 10.89
C MET A 96 6.86 -1.82 11.16
N GLY A 97 7.19 -0.72 10.51
CA GLY A 97 8.40 0.06 10.76
C GLY A 97 8.18 1.09 11.86
N VAL A 98 8.52 2.33 11.58
CA VAL A 98 8.44 3.43 12.54
C VAL A 98 7.01 3.97 12.66
N PHE A 99 6.63 4.37 13.86
CA PHE A 99 5.47 5.22 14.14
C PHE A 99 5.85 6.29 15.19
N VAL A 100 5.10 7.37 15.22
CA VAL A 100 5.30 8.43 16.21
C VAL A 100 4.52 8.09 17.47
N ALA A 101 5.23 7.83 18.57
CA ALA A 101 4.62 7.48 19.84
C ALA A 101 4.25 8.70 20.69
N HIS A 102 4.87 9.84 20.42
CA HIS A 102 4.72 11.07 21.20
C HIS A 102 4.53 12.26 20.26
N GLU A 103 3.80 13.29 20.70
CA GLU A 103 3.67 14.54 19.95
C GLU A 103 5.03 15.22 19.74
N ILE A 104 5.31 15.60 18.50
CA ILE A 104 6.60 16.22 18.15
C ILE A 104 6.50 17.72 18.32
N TYR A 105 7.25 18.26 19.29
CA TYR A 105 7.39 19.69 19.48
C TYR A 105 8.57 20.23 18.63
N TRP A 106 8.29 20.71 17.46
CA TRP A 106 9.31 21.17 16.51
C TRP A 106 10.12 22.37 16.98
N GLN A 107 9.58 23.19 17.91
CA GLN A 107 10.17 24.45 18.34
C GLN A 107 10.46 24.52 19.83
N LYS A 108 10.14 23.51 20.60
CA LYS A 108 10.32 23.48 22.05
C LYS A 108 11.00 22.17 22.45
N PRO A 109 12.05 22.22 23.28
CA PRO A 109 12.57 21.00 23.88
C PRO A 109 11.52 20.49 24.90
N ASN A 110 11.33 19.18 24.96
CA ASN A 110 10.51 18.56 26.01
C ASN A 110 11.38 17.80 27.02
N LEU A 111 11.82 16.57 26.72
CA LEU A 111 12.68 15.78 27.63
C LEU A 111 13.99 16.47 27.97
N ALA A 112 14.60 17.16 27.02
CA ALA A 112 15.89 17.85 27.19
C ALA A 112 15.76 19.23 27.84
N SER A 113 14.54 19.71 28.13
CA SER A 113 14.32 21.03 28.72
C SER A 113 14.76 21.14 30.19
N GLY A 114 14.84 20.01 30.91
CA GLY A 114 15.00 19.99 32.36
C GLY A 114 13.68 20.25 33.14
N ASP A 115 12.58 20.54 32.43
CA ASP A 115 11.27 20.76 33.02
C ASP A 115 10.61 19.42 33.38
N GLN A 116 10.25 19.27 34.66
CA GLN A 116 9.64 18.03 35.17
C GLN A 116 8.26 17.78 34.59
N THR A 117 7.47 18.81 34.35
CA THR A 117 6.12 18.71 33.79
C THR A 117 6.16 18.15 32.36
N LEU A 118 7.08 18.66 31.52
CA LEU A 118 7.26 18.17 30.15
C LEU A 118 7.78 16.72 30.11
N ARG A 119 8.57 16.33 31.11
CA ARG A 119 9.03 14.95 31.26
C ARG A 119 7.90 14.02 31.61
N GLU A 120 7.05 14.40 32.56
CA GLU A 120 5.88 13.63 32.98
C GLU A 120 4.87 13.47 31.85
N GLU A 121 4.59 14.55 31.11
CA GLU A 121 3.78 14.53 29.90
C GLU A 121 4.31 13.51 28.87
N PHE A 122 5.60 13.54 28.58
CA PHE A 122 6.22 12.57 27.68
C PHE A 122 6.03 11.13 28.15
N LEU A 123 6.25 10.88 29.45
CA LEU A 123 6.11 9.53 30.02
C LEU A 123 4.67 9.03 29.97
N ASP A 124 3.69 9.91 30.12
CA ASP A 124 2.27 9.54 30.02
C ASP A 124 1.86 9.21 28.59
N TYR A 125 2.52 9.85 27.60
CA TYR A 125 2.29 9.53 26.20
C TYR A 125 2.80 8.16 25.77
N ILE A 126 3.87 7.67 26.37
CA ILE A 126 4.53 6.41 25.94
C ILE A 126 4.16 5.19 26.79
N LYS A 127 3.32 5.36 27.83
CA LYS A 127 2.75 4.27 28.65
C LYS A 127 1.51 3.69 28.00
#